data_b93856e98acc5e4cc542e486812175f1
#
_entry.id   b93856e98acc5e4cc542e486812175f1
#
_cell.length_a   1.000
_cell.length_b   1.000
_cell.length_c   1.000
_cell.angle_alpha   90.00
_cell.angle_beta   90.00
_cell.angle_gamma   90.00
#
_symmetry.space_group_name_H-M   'P 1'
#
loop_
_entity.id
_entity.type
_entity.pdbx_description
1 polymer ?
#
loop_
_entity_poly.entity_id
_entity_poly.type
_entity_poly.pdbx_seq_one_letter_code
_entity_poly.pdbx_strand_id
1 'polypeptide(L)'
;MTPMTLWQGYNPTTEPLDVVVNGVKNNEKYVSKEVSFTAETVADGKIRAYANIVVQKNKVAPTFLYLPSGESSIKRTAFFDLIVDAGFNIIAVDFAGRSPKKKVFTEYPESLSYCNFSENKELAYSPCQADMSPWFVWMKVVRRAITLAFEESNVDKNNFFLIGNLEGGQLAWKVAGIDGRVSCVIPVGADGFTEFFNKPKYDSNPTTQFSDEWECYLAGMSTQAYARMLTCPVYCVLGTNSSYADIDRLSDLFNLIPHNKKFSSFSVGTNVSISLQNFTGAIEFAKSVVAGTEKTLPRPGIKTYVSDGRLYASVTEIGDMAKTEVYYSTDEITPAFRRWEQCEKPVLLNNEEVLCELHPAEENKILFVFANVTLKNGIVLSTQELMMDLTKVSLNDYDEDAKTTERILYNNEMTTVPFSVENFSPVVDNDVLKIKTGPLGLKGFMTTEGRLCTYDVEPPETSSIRNEDYILQLEAYSEEKRNVRIVMYTAENTVTKYISVLHLEKSKKWQRFNLEISDFKTADRKTLKDWRLVKIMKIKDAENVLFNNILWI
;
A
#
# COMPACT_ATOMS: atom_id res chain seq x y z
N MET A 1 17.72 -17.62 -17.39
CA MET A 1 16.40 -18.17 -17.87
C MET A 1 15.44 -16.99 -17.95
N THR A 2 14.64 -16.85 -19.00
CA THR A 2 13.65 -15.76 -19.14
C THR A 2 12.25 -16.30 -18.84
N PRO A 3 11.24 -15.44 -18.59
CA PRO A 3 9.86 -15.93 -18.40
C PRO A 3 9.39 -16.84 -19.55
N MET A 4 9.70 -16.51 -20.79
CA MET A 4 9.31 -17.34 -21.94
C MET A 4 9.88 -18.77 -21.87
N THR A 5 11.17 -18.90 -21.53
CA THR A 5 11.79 -20.23 -21.40
C THR A 5 11.35 -20.96 -20.14
N LEU A 6 11.11 -20.22 -19.05
CA LEU A 6 10.65 -20.77 -17.78
C LEU A 6 9.25 -21.39 -17.88
N TRP A 7 8.37 -20.77 -18.67
CA TRP A 7 6.98 -21.20 -18.84
C TRP A 7 6.73 -22.02 -20.11
N GLN A 8 7.79 -22.35 -20.85
CA GLN A 8 7.67 -23.15 -22.06
C GLN A 8 7.10 -24.55 -21.73
N GLY A 9 6.01 -24.89 -22.41
CA GLY A 9 5.34 -26.19 -22.25
C GLY A 9 4.42 -26.31 -21.01
N TYR A 10 4.39 -25.31 -20.10
CA TYR A 10 3.44 -25.35 -19.00
C TYR A 10 2.03 -24.97 -19.47
N ASN A 11 1.09 -25.89 -19.29
CA ASN A 11 -0.33 -25.64 -19.55
C ASN A 11 -1.17 -25.87 -18.27
N PRO A 12 -1.81 -24.82 -17.72
CA PRO A 12 -2.57 -24.93 -16.46
C PRO A 12 -3.89 -25.72 -16.59
N THR A 13 -4.25 -26.22 -17.78
CA THR A 13 -5.52 -26.93 -18.01
C THR A 13 -5.37 -28.43 -18.20
N THR A 14 -4.16 -28.96 -18.28
CA THR A 14 -3.91 -30.38 -18.63
C THR A 14 -4.19 -31.35 -17.48
N GLU A 15 -3.98 -30.92 -16.24
CA GLU A 15 -4.15 -31.79 -15.07
C GLU A 15 -5.56 -31.60 -14.46
N PRO A 16 -6.26 -32.67 -14.01
CA PRO A 16 -7.53 -32.52 -13.29
C PRO A 16 -7.41 -31.66 -12.07
N LEU A 17 -8.44 -30.88 -11.76
CA LEU A 17 -8.47 -30.02 -10.56
C LEU A 17 -8.81 -30.82 -9.29
N ASP A 18 -9.45 -31.97 -9.40
CA ASP A 18 -9.88 -32.82 -8.28
C ASP A 18 -10.52 -31.97 -7.15
N VAL A 19 -11.50 -31.15 -7.51
CA VAL A 19 -12.11 -30.18 -6.60
C VAL A 19 -12.86 -30.87 -5.47
N VAL A 20 -12.55 -30.49 -4.24
CA VAL A 20 -13.28 -30.90 -3.03
C VAL A 20 -13.96 -29.69 -2.44
N VAL A 21 -15.28 -29.74 -2.29
CA VAL A 21 -16.07 -28.68 -1.64
C VAL A 21 -16.09 -28.93 -0.15
N ASN A 22 -15.45 -28.03 0.61
CA ASN A 22 -15.30 -28.11 2.06
C ASN A 22 -16.47 -27.45 2.81
N GLY A 23 -17.16 -26.52 2.16
CA GLY A 23 -18.31 -25.82 2.73
C GLY A 23 -19.04 -24.98 1.72
N VAL A 24 -20.35 -24.81 1.93
CA VAL A 24 -21.21 -23.95 1.09
C VAL A 24 -22.07 -23.07 1.99
N LYS A 25 -22.09 -21.78 1.70
CA LYS A 25 -23.02 -20.81 2.30
C LYS A 25 -23.81 -20.16 1.19
N ASN A 26 -25.11 -20.03 1.43
CA ASN A 26 -26.03 -19.55 0.43
C ASN A 26 -26.87 -18.42 1.02
N ASN A 27 -26.91 -17.26 0.38
CA ASN A 27 -27.82 -16.18 0.75
C ASN A 27 -28.66 -15.73 -0.47
N GLU A 28 -29.38 -14.64 -0.37
CA GLU A 28 -30.25 -14.17 -1.46
C GLU A 28 -29.49 -13.73 -2.70
N LYS A 29 -28.30 -13.12 -2.54
CA LYS A 29 -27.52 -12.47 -3.63
C LYS A 29 -26.47 -13.39 -4.24
N TYR A 30 -25.78 -14.20 -3.45
CA TYR A 30 -24.61 -14.98 -3.90
C TYR A 30 -24.54 -16.36 -3.26
N VAL A 31 -23.68 -17.21 -3.83
CA VAL A 31 -23.23 -18.48 -3.26
C VAL A 31 -21.78 -18.35 -2.89
N SER A 32 -21.41 -18.74 -1.67
CA SER A 32 -20.01 -18.85 -1.23
C SER A 32 -19.64 -20.31 -1.04
N LYS A 33 -18.51 -20.74 -1.62
CA LYS A 33 -17.97 -22.10 -1.51
C LYS A 33 -16.54 -22.02 -0.99
N GLU A 34 -16.22 -22.84 -0.02
CA GLU A 34 -14.86 -23.14 0.39
C GLU A 34 -14.43 -24.42 -0.31
N VAL A 35 -13.35 -24.37 -1.06
CA VAL A 35 -12.89 -25.52 -1.87
C VAL A 35 -11.41 -25.76 -1.71
N SER A 36 -10.99 -27.01 -1.91
CA SER A 36 -9.60 -27.34 -2.17
C SER A 36 -9.49 -28.04 -3.54
N PHE A 37 -8.41 -27.75 -4.28
CA PHE A 37 -8.19 -28.26 -5.62
C PHE A 37 -6.73 -28.63 -5.84
N THR A 38 -6.44 -29.49 -6.82
CA THR A 38 -5.08 -29.85 -7.21
C THR A 38 -4.50 -28.75 -8.08
N ALA A 39 -3.43 -28.09 -7.58
CA ALA A 39 -2.67 -27.13 -8.37
C ALA A 39 -1.55 -27.81 -9.19
N GLU A 40 -0.87 -28.80 -8.62
CA GLU A 40 0.17 -29.59 -9.29
C GLU A 40 0.33 -30.94 -8.58
N THR A 41 0.71 -31.97 -9.35
CA THR A 41 1.14 -33.27 -8.81
C THR A 41 2.64 -33.39 -8.95
N VAL A 42 3.34 -33.67 -7.86
CA VAL A 42 4.77 -33.95 -7.81
C VAL A 42 5.04 -35.36 -7.31
N ALA A 43 6.30 -35.80 -7.27
CA ALA A 43 6.64 -37.18 -7.00
C ALA A 43 6.16 -37.70 -5.62
N ASP A 44 6.12 -36.83 -4.61
CA ASP A 44 5.74 -37.18 -3.22
C ASP A 44 4.34 -36.71 -2.82
N GLY A 45 3.55 -36.13 -3.74
CA GLY A 45 2.18 -35.72 -3.44
C GLY A 45 1.57 -34.69 -4.37
N LYS A 46 0.48 -34.08 -3.93
CA LYS A 46 -0.25 -33.05 -4.66
C LYS A 46 -0.22 -31.74 -3.88
N ILE A 47 -0.04 -30.63 -4.58
CA ILE A 47 -0.35 -29.30 -4.04
C ILE A 47 -1.87 -29.18 -3.95
N ARG A 48 -2.41 -29.15 -2.72
CA ARG A 48 -3.85 -28.97 -2.47
C ARG A 48 -4.11 -27.51 -2.14
N ALA A 49 -4.36 -26.72 -3.18
CA ALA A 49 -4.63 -25.29 -3.06
C ALA A 49 -6.02 -25.04 -2.47
N TYR A 50 -6.11 -24.07 -1.57
CA TYR A 50 -7.34 -23.67 -0.90
C TYR A 50 -7.88 -22.35 -1.49
N ALA A 51 -9.19 -22.33 -1.80
CA ALA A 51 -9.85 -21.15 -2.33
C ALA A 51 -11.22 -20.91 -1.69
N ASN A 52 -11.61 -19.64 -1.65
CA ASN A 52 -12.96 -19.19 -1.30
C ASN A 52 -13.60 -18.53 -2.53
N ILE A 53 -14.68 -19.13 -3.02
CA ILE A 53 -15.40 -18.70 -4.21
C ILE A 53 -16.69 -18.02 -3.79
N VAL A 54 -16.91 -16.77 -4.19
CA VAL A 54 -18.17 -16.04 -3.95
C VAL A 54 -18.70 -15.58 -5.30
N VAL A 55 -19.77 -16.23 -5.76
CA VAL A 55 -20.35 -15.96 -7.09
C VAL A 55 -21.77 -15.47 -6.98
N GLN A 56 -22.11 -14.52 -7.85
CA GLN A 56 -23.46 -13.98 -7.99
C GLN A 56 -24.44 -15.08 -8.36
N LYS A 57 -25.64 -15.06 -7.79
CA LYS A 57 -26.69 -15.99 -8.17
C LYS A 57 -27.32 -15.61 -9.51
N ASN A 58 -27.66 -16.62 -10.29
CA ASN A 58 -28.52 -16.50 -11.48
C ASN A 58 -28.01 -15.54 -12.56
N LYS A 59 -26.73 -15.17 -12.53
CA LYS A 59 -26.12 -14.38 -13.61
C LYS A 59 -24.64 -14.73 -13.79
N VAL A 60 -24.17 -14.57 -15.02
CA VAL A 60 -22.74 -14.53 -15.34
C VAL A 60 -22.24 -13.12 -15.00
N ALA A 61 -21.18 -13.02 -14.25
CA ALA A 61 -20.65 -11.75 -13.78
C ALA A 61 -19.12 -11.65 -13.98
N PRO A 62 -18.58 -10.44 -14.22
CA PRO A 62 -17.15 -10.19 -14.18
C PRO A 62 -16.56 -10.66 -12.84
N THR A 63 -15.34 -11.15 -12.85
CA THR A 63 -14.80 -11.87 -11.70
C THR A 63 -13.42 -11.37 -11.32
N PHE A 64 -13.23 -11.06 -10.05
CA PHE A 64 -11.93 -10.83 -9.46
C PHE A 64 -11.35 -12.15 -8.90
N LEU A 65 -10.11 -12.45 -9.25
CA LEU A 65 -9.27 -13.39 -8.49
C LEU A 65 -8.40 -12.57 -7.53
N TYR A 66 -8.67 -12.71 -6.23
CA TYR A 66 -7.95 -12.00 -5.17
C TYR A 66 -6.78 -12.84 -4.64
N LEU A 67 -5.61 -12.23 -4.63
CA LEU A 67 -4.36 -12.76 -4.12
C LEU A 67 -3.99 -11.98 -2.84
N PRO A 68 -4.12 -12.56 -1.65
CA PRO A 68 -3.79 -11.88 -0.39
C PRO A 68 -2.28 -11.66 -0.24
N SER A 69 -1.86 -10.93 0.79
CA SER A 69 -0.47 -11.01 1.24
C SER A 69 -0.15 -12.40 1.80
N GLY A 70 1.12 -12.79 1.79
CA GLY A 70 1.55 -14.13 2.15
C GLY A 70 1.06 -14.63 3.53
N GLU A 71 0.98 -13.74 4.51
CA GLU A 71 0.49 -14.06 5.87
C GLU A 71 -1.04 -14.03 6.01
N SER A 72 -1.76 -13.41 5.08
CA SER A 72 -3.19 -13.14 5.23
C SER A 72 -4.05 -14.37 4.96
N SER A 73 -5.14 -14.48 5.72
CA SER A 73 -6.18 -15.48 5.46
C SER A 73 -7.09 -15.02 4.33
N ILE A 74 -7.55 -15.95 3.50
CA ILE A 74 -8.55 -15.67 2.44
C ILE A 74 -10.00 -15.72 2.97
N LYS A 75 -10.19 -15.59 4.28
CA LYS A 75 -11.54 -15.46 4.82
C LYS A 75 -12.21 -14.21 4.28
N ARG A 76 -13.52 -14.29 4.11
CA ARG A 76 -14.33 -13.15 3.72
C ARG A 76 -14.12 -11.98 4.69
N THR A 77 -13.85 -10.82 4.14
CA THR A 77 -13.68 -9.54 4.84
C THR A 77 -14.66 -8.52 4.27
N ALA A 78 -14.82 -7.38 4.93
CA ALA A 78 -15.74 -6.34 4.50
C ALA A 78 -15.50 -5.86 3.05
N PHE A 79 -14.25 -5.81 2.59
CA PHE A 79 -13.96 -5.40 1.23
C PHE A 79 -14.46 -6.39 0.15
N PHE A 80 -14.67 -7.67 0.48
CA PHE A 80 -15.32 -8.62 -0.44
C PHE A 80 -16.76 -8.20 -0.71
N ASP A 81 -17.44 -7.66 0.30
CA ASP A 81 -18.82 -7.19 0.14
C ASP A 81 -18.91 -6.01 -0.81
N LEU A 82 -17.93 -5.10 -0.78
CA LEU A 82 -17.83 -3.98 -1.74
C LEU A 82 -17.74 -4.49 -3.19
N ILE A 83 -16.94 -5.51 -3.44
CA ILE A 83 -16.78 -6.13 -4.77
C ILE A 83 -18.10 -6.80 -5.21
N VAL A 84 -18.69 -7.59 -4.32
CA VAL A 84 -19.94 -8.32 -4.61
C VAL A 84 -21.11 -7.38 -4.81
N ASP A 85 -21.26 -6.34 -4.00
CA ASP A 85 -22.30 -5.32 -4.13
C ASP A 85 -22.12 -4.45 -5.38
N ALA A 86 -20.89 -4.30 -5.86
CA ALA A 86 -20.58 -3.67 -7.15
C ALA A 86 -20.96 -4.55 -8.36
N GLY A 87 -21.39 -5.79 -8.13
CA GLY A 87 -21.89 -6.71 -9.16
C GLY A 87 -20.87 -7.70 -9.70
N PHE A 88 -19.70 -7.80 -9.10
CA PHE A 88 -18.64 -8.75 -9.46
C PHE A 88 -18.73 -10.05 -8.67
N ASN A 89 -18.16 -11.11 -9.20
CA ASN A 89 -17.74 -12.26 -8.42
C ASN A 89 -16.39 -11.99 -7.78
N ILE A 90 -16.07 -12.70 -6.69
CA ILE A 90 -14.72 -12.73 -6.13
C ILE A 90 -14.32 -14.16 -5.77
N ILE A 91 -13.13 -14.55 -6.20
CA ILE A 91 -12.48 -15.81 -5.85
C ILE A 91 -11.18 -15.44 -5.16
N ALA A 92 -10.99 -15.88 -3.92
CA ALA A 92 -9.74 -15.69 -3.20
C ALA A 92 -8.99 -17.01 -3.12
N VAL A 93 -7.70 -17.02 -3.45
CA VAL A 93 -6.86 -18.21 -3.38
C VAL A 93 -5.71 -18.00 -2.40
N ASP A 94 -5.49 -18.96 -1.53
CA ASP A 94 -4.27 -19.04 -0.76
C ASP A 94 -3.18 -19.69 -1.61
N PHE A 95 -2.14 -18.94 -1.90
CA PHE A 95 -0.97 -19.43 -2.66
C PHE A 95 0.22 -19.71 -1.74
N ALA A 96 0.29 -19.03 -0.60
CA ALA A 96 1.48 -18.96 0.24
C ALA A 96 1.56 -20.07 1.31
N GLY A 97 0.57 -20.96 1.38
CA GLY A 97 0.60 -22.13 2.25
C GLY A 97 0.54 -21.82 3.73
N ARG A 98 1.18 -22.66 4.54
CA ARG A 98 1.12 -22.60 6.00
C ARG A 98 1.78 -21.34 6.55
N SER A 99 1.13 -20.69 7.50
CA SER A 99 1.66 -19.63 8.35
C SER A 99 1.05 -19.77 9.76
N PRO A 100 1.74 -19.34 10.82
CA PRO A 100 1.21 -19.37 12.19
C PRO A 100 -0.14 -18.66 12.36
N LYS A 101 -0.43 -17.69 11.50
CA LYS A 101 -1.67 -16.88 11.52
C LYS A 101 -2.84 -17.54 10.78
N LYS A 102 -2.61 -18.59 9.99
CA LYS A 102 -3.63 -19.24 9.15
C LYS A 102 -4.14 -20.52 9.79
N LYS A 103 -5.46 -20.70 9.82
CA LYS A 103 -6.11 -21.97 10.23
C LYS A 103 -6.36 -22.90 9.06
N VAL A 104 -6.59 -22.33 7.87
CA VAL A 104 -6.82 -23.05 6.60
C VAL A 104 -5.90 -22.42 5.57
N PHE A 105 -5.20 -23.24 4.82
CA PHE A 105 -4.15 -22.84 3.89
C PHE A 105 -3.93 -23.90 2.81
N THR A 106 -3.23 -23.53 1.76
CA THR A 106 -2.75 -24.45 0.72
C THR A 106 -1.73 -25.43 1.31
N GLU A 107 -1.92 -26.72 1.07
CA GLU A 107 -1.03 -27.77 1.53
C GLU A 107 0.01 -28.10 0.45
N TYR A 108 1.28 -27.98 0.82
CA TYR A 108 2.43 -28.33 0.00
C TYR A 108 3.00 -29.69 0.41
N PRO A 109 3.36 -30.59 -0.54
CA PRO A 109 4.15 -31.79 -0.28
C PRO A 109 5.49 -31.44 0.35
N GLU A 110 6.16 -32.41 0.97
CA GLU A 110 7.41 -32.19 1.70
C GLU A 110 8.50 -31.61 0.79
N SER A 111 8.60 -32.11 -0.45
CA SER A 111 9.56 -31.60 -1.45
C SER A 111 9.36 -30.12 -1.81
N LEU A 112 8.16 -29.58 -1.56
CA LEU A 112 7.78 -28.18 -1.80
C LEU A 112 7.50 -27.41 -0.49
N SER A 113 7.95 -27.92 0.65
CA SER A 113 7.71 -27.30 1.97
C SER A 113 8.29 -25.87 2.08
N TYR A 114 9.32 -25.57 1.26
CA TYR A 114 9.90 -24.23 1.13
C TYR A 114 8.92 -23.19 0.55
N CYS A 115 7.80 -23.62 -0.06
CA CYS A 115 6.74 -22.73 -0.54
C CYS A 115 5.82 -22.23 0.57
N ASN A 116 5.90 -22.78 1.80
CA ASN A 116 5.18 -22.23 2.92
C ASN A 116 5.75 -20.87 3.30
N PHE A 117 4.86 -19.89 3.45
CA PHE A 117 5.26 -18.52 3.75
C PHE A 117 6.04 -18.42 5.06
N SER A 118 7.17 -17.77 5.00
CA SER A 118 7.97 -17.42 6.16
C SER A 118 8.53 -16.03 5.91
N GLU A 119 8.24 -15.12 6.79
CA GLU A 119 8.65 -13.72 6.68
C GLU A 119 10.14 -13.61 6.28
N ASN A 120 10.42 -12.92 5.18
CA ASN A 120 11.74 -12.73 4.56
C ASN A 120 12.43 -14.00 4.01
N LYS A 121 11.77 -15.16 3.99
CA LYS A 121 12.34 -16.37 3.38
C LYS A 121 11.84 -16.66 1.97
N GLU A 122 10.71 -16.08 1.57
CA GLU A 122 10.18 -16.16 0.20
C GLU A 122 11.12 -15.55 -0.84
N LEU A 123 12.05 -14.70 -0.39
CA LEU A 123 13.14 -14.16 -1.20
C LEU A 123 14.43 -15.01 -1.13
N ALA A 124 14.50 -15.99 -0.20
CA ALA A 124 15.63 -16.90 -0.07
C ALA A 124 15.40 -18.15 -0.92
N TYR A 125 16.18 -18.32 -1.96
CA TYR A 125 16.13 -19.44 -2.91
C TYR A 125 17.50 -19.68 -3.52
N SER A 126 17.61 -20.76 -4.27
CA SER A 126 18.81 -20.99 -5.07
C SER A 126 18.83 -20.02 -6.26
N PRO A 127 19.75 -19.07 -6.32
CA PRO A 127 19.69 -17.97 -7.28
C PRO A 127 19.69 -18.42 -8.74
N CYS A 128 20.39 -19.51 -9.06
CA CYS A 128 20.50 -19.99 -10.43
C CYS A 128 19.29 -20.79 -10.93
N GLN A 129 18.31 -21.07 -10.08
CA GLN A 129 17.18 -21.95 -10.39
C GLN A 129 15.85 -21.27 -10.12
N ALA A 130 15.44 -20.37 -11.00
CA ALA A 130 14.19 -19.63 -10.87
C ALA A 130 12.95 -20.53 -10.77
N ASP A 131 12.96 -21.70 -11.42
CA ASP A 131 11.92 -22.74 -11.38
C ASP A 131 11.83 -23.49 -10.05
N MET A 132 12.83 -23.37 -9.19
CA MET A 132 12.82 -23.91 -7.82
C MET A 132 12.46 -22.86 -6.75
N SER A 133 12.08 -21.66 -7.15
CA SER A 133 11.68 -20.63 -6.20
C SER A 133 10.22 -20.80 -5.74
N PRO A 134 9.87 -20.36 -4.52
CA PRO A 134 8.48 -20.30 -4.10
C PRO A 134 7.60 -19.53 -5.10
N TRP A 135 8.11 -18.43 -5.65
CA TRP A 135 7.39 -17.59 -6.60
C TRP A 135 6.93 -18.33 -7.85
N PHE A 136 7.76 -19.23 -8.39
CA PHE A 136 7.39 -20.04 -9.54
C PHE A 136 6.24 -20.99 -9.22
N VAL A 137 6.31 -21.67 -8.08
CA VAL A 137 5.26 -22.58 -7.62
C VAL A 137 3.97 -21.83 -7.30
N TRP A 138 4.06 -20.68 -6.63
CA TRP A 138 2.92 -19.82 -6.35
C TRP A 138 2.21 -19.35 -7.62
N MET A 139 2.97 -18.97 -8.64
CA MET A 139 2.41 -18.62 -9.95
C MET A 139 1.65 -19.79 -10.59
N LYS A 140 2.13 -21.03 -10.45
CA LYS A 140 1.39 -22.22 -10.89
C LYS A 140 0.07 -22.35 -10.15
N VAL A 141 0.06 -22.21 -8.81
CA VAL A 141 -1.17 -22.23 -7.99
C VAL A 141 -2.17 -21.18 -8.48
N VAL A 142 -1.72 -19.94 -8.72
CA VAL A 142 -2.60 -18.86 -9.21
C VAL A 142 -3.14 -19.17 -10.61
N ARG A 143 -2.32 -19.65 -11.54
CA ARG A 143 -2.77 -20.03 -12.89
C ARG A 143 -3.78 -21.18 -12.86
N ARG A 144 -3.63 -22.13 -11.93
CA ARG A 144 -4.61 -23.21 -11.70
C ARG A 144 -5.89 -22.68 -11.05
N ALA A 145 -5.80 -21.67 -10.17
CA ALA A 145 -6.99 -21.00 -9.64
C ALA A 145 -7.79 -20.25 -10.73
N ILE A 146 -7.13 -19.70 -11.76
CA ILE A 146 -7.81 -19.19 -12.96
C ILE A 146 -8.56 -20.30 -13.69
N THR A 147 -7.97 -21.49 -13.80
CA THR A 147 -8.64 -22.65 -14.39
C THR A 147 -9.85 -23.07 -13.57
N LEU A 148 -9.73 -23.14 -12.24
CA LEU A 148 -10.86 -23.41 -11.34
C LEU A 148 -11.99 -22.38 -11.51
N ALA A 149 -11.64 -21.10 -11.58
CA ALA A 149 -12.62 -20.04 -11.80
C ALA A 149 -13.39 -20.22 -13.12
N PHE A 150 -12.71 -20.66 -14.17
CA PHE A 150 -13.31 -20.85 -15.49
C PHE A 150 -14.23 -22.09 -15.60
N GLU A 151 -14.20 -22.97 -14.61
CA GLU A 151 -15.19 -24.07 -14.47
C GLU A 151 -16.49 -23.61 -13.80
N GLU A 152 -16.49 -22.46 -13.11
CA GLU A 152 -17.71 -21.89 -12.52
C GLU A 152 -18.60 -21.25 -13.59
N SER A 153 -19.83 -21.72 -13.69
CA SER A 153 -20.77 -21.27 -14.74
C SER A 153 -21.17 -19.78 -14.64
N ASN A 154 -20.99 -19.18 -13.46
CA ASN A 154 -21.35 -17.78 -13.19
C ASN A 154 -20.17 -16.81 -13.46
N VAL A 155 -19.04 -17.30 -13.95
CA VAL A 155 -17.85 -16.49 -14.25
C VAL A 155 -17.87 -16.02 -15.71
N ASP A 156 -17.77 -14.70 -15.91
CA ASP A 156 -17.53 -14.11 -17.21
C ASP A 156 -16.05 -14.25 -17.57
N LYS A 157 -15.77 -15.16 -18.50
CA LYS A 157 -14.40 -15.49 -18.93
C LYS A 157 -13.72 -14.37 -19.72
N ASN A 158 -14.48 -13.41 -20.24
CA ASN A 158 -13.95 -12.26 -20.98
C ASN A 158 -13.58 -11.11 -20.07
N ASN A 159 -14.14 -11.07 -18.86
CA ASN A 159 -13.94 -10.03 -17.87
C ASN A 159 -13.41 -10.64 -16.56
N PHE A 160 -12.18 -11.15 -16.63
CA PHE A 160 -11.51 -11.81 -15.52
C PHE A 160 -10.31 -10.98 -15.04
N PHE A 161 -10.35 -10.53 -13.81
CA PHE A 161 -9.42 -9.56 -13.24
C PHE A 161 -8.54 -10.20 -12.16
N LEU A 162 -7.25 -9.85 -12.13
CA LEU A 162 -6.40 -10.14 -10.97
C LEU A 162 -6.31 -8.91 -10.08
N ILE A 163 -6.58 -9.08 -8.81
CA ILE A 163 -6.29 -8.10 -7.78
C ILE A 163 -5.44 -8.76 -6.69
N GLY A 164 -4.33 -8.15 -6.30
CA GLY A 164 -3.45 -8.73 -5.30
C GLY A 164 -2.83 -7.71 -4.38
N ASN A 165 -2.63 -8.08 -3.11
CA ASN A 165 -2.05 -7.22 -2.09
C ASN A 165 -0.64 -7.67 -1.71
N LEU A 166 0.34 -6.76 -1.69
CA LEU A 166 1.75 -7.00 -1.37
C LEU A 166 2.33 -8.16 -2.23
N GLU A 167 2.72 -9.30 -1.62
CA GLU A 167 3.21 -10.48 -2.36
C GLU A 167 2.18 -10.95 -3.41
N GLY A 168 0.88 -10.91 -3.07
CA GLY A 168 -0.20 -11.17 -4.01
C GLY A 168 -0.24 -10.18 -5.17
N GLY A 169 0.12 -8.91 -4.92
CA GLY A 169 0.26 -7.87 -5.94
C GLY A 169 1.44 -8.15 -6.87
N GLN A 170 2.58 -8.57 -6.32
CA GLN A 170 3.74 -8.99 -7.12
C GLN A 170 3.42 -10.23 -7.99
N LEU A 171 2.65 -11.19 -7.45
CA LEU A 171 2.17 -12.33 -8.22
C LEU A 171 1.19 -11.92 -9.32
N ALA A 172 0.28 -10.97 -9.02
CA ALA A 172 -0.68 -10.48 -10.01
C ALA A 172 0.02 -9.90 -11.24
N TRP A 173 1.06 -9.08 -11.05
CA TRP A 173 1.90 -8.58 -12.13
C TRP A 173 2.47 -9.71 -12.99
N LYS A 174 3.12 -10.69 -12.35
CA LYS A 174 3.81 -11.78 -13.01
C LYS A 174 2.83 -12.68 -13.78
N VAL A 175 1.73 -13.07 -13.14
CA VAL A 175 0.74 -13.97 -13.76
C VAL A 175 0.04 -13.27 -14.91
N ALA A 176 -0.33 -11.98 -14.79
CA ALA A 176 -0.95 -11.24 -15.88
C ALA A 176 -0.03 -11.12 -17.12
N GLY A 177 1.30 -11.10 -16.92
CA GLY A 177 2.27 -11.08 -18.02
C GLY A 177 2.33 -12.37 -18.85
N ILE A 178 1.88 -13.51 -18.31
CA ILE A 178 2.02 -14.83 -18.96
C ILE A 178 0.71 -15.60 -19.13
N ASP A 179 -0.39 -15.12 -18.55
CA ASP A 179 -1.69 -15.78 -18.67
C ASP A 179 -2.69 -14.88 -19.39
N GLY A 180 -2.88 -15.14 -20.68
CA GLY A 180 -3.76 -14.35 -21.56
C GLY A 180 -5.25 -14.41 -21.21
N ARG A 181 -5.65 -15.18 -20.18
CA ARG A 181 -7.03 -15.20 -19.66
C ARG A 181 -7.32 -14.00 -18.75
N VAL A 182 -6.28 -13.27 -18.32
CA VAL A 182 -6.41 -12.08 -17.48
C VAL A 182 -6.76 -10.87 -18.35
N SER A 183 -7.89 -10.25 -18.12
CA SER A 183 -8.37 -9.08 -18.86
C SER A 183 -7.99 -7.74 -18.22
N CYS A 184 -7.57 -7.73 -16.96
CA CYS A 184 -7.06 -6.55 -16.26
C CYS A 184 -6.31 -6.98 -14.98
N VAL A 185 -5.29 -6.22 -14.59
CA VAL A 185 -4.54 -6.45 -13.35
C VAL A 185 -4.54 -5.22 -12.46
N ILE A 186 -4.79 -5.44 -11.17
CA ILE A 186 -4.85 -4.40 -10.12
C ILE A 186 -3.88 -4.79 -8.99
N PRO A 187 -2.59 -4.48 -9.12
CA PRO A 187 -1.63 -4.69 -8.05
C PRO A 187 -1.83 -3.64 -6.96
N VAL A 188 -1.89 -4.06 -5.70
CA VAL A 188 -2.05 -3.20 -4.53
C VAL A 188 -0.82 -3.31 -3.64
N GLY A 189 -0.19 -2.19 -3.33
CA GLY A 189 1.02 -2.16 -2.52
C GLY A 189 2.21 -2.92 -3.14
N ALA A 190 2.30 -2.98 -4.48
CA ALA A 190 3.32 -3.74 -5.21
C ALA A 190 3.80 -2.94 -6.43
N ASP A 191 4.99 -2.37 -6.34
CA ASP A 191 5.64 -1.55 -7.37
C ASP A 191 6.41 -2.36 -8.41
N GLY A 192 6.66 -3.64 -8.12
CA GLY A 192 7.41 -4.54 -9.00
C GLY A 192 8.92 -4.59 -8.78
N PHE A 193 9.47 -3.91 -7.77
CA PHE A 193 10.90 -3.78 -7.51
C PHE A 193 11.32 -4.34 -6.14
N THR A 194 10.82 -5.50 -5.76
CA THR A 194 11.12 -6.15 -4.47
C THR A 194 12.60 -6.37 -4.19
N GLU A 195 13.43 -6.48 -5.22
CA GLU A 195 14.90 -6.61 -5.12
C GLU A 195 15.58 -5.34 -4.59
N PHE A 196 14.89 -4.21 -4.64
CA PHE A 196 15.36 -2.93 -4.13
C PHE A 196 14.75 -2.56 -2.77
N PHE A 197 14.16 -3.51 -2.08
CA PHE A 197 13.60 -3.29 -0.75
C PHE A 197 14.62 -2.60 0.18
N ASN A 198 14.18 -1.54 0.88
CA ASN A 198 15.02 -0.67 1.71
C ASN A 198 16.19 0.03 0.96
N LYS A 199 16.09 0.20 -0.35
CA LYS A 199 17.07 0.91 -1.17
C LYS A 199 16.36 2.00 -1.96
N PRO A 200 16.26 3.22 -1.43
CA PRO A 200 15.59 4.34 -2.11
C PRO A 200 16.18 4.60 -3.50
N LYS A 201 15.33 4.96 -4.45
CA LYS A 201 15.75 5.21 -5.83
C LYS A 201 16.75 6.36 -5.94
N TYR A 202 16.59 7.38 -5.11
CA TYR A 202 17.36 8.62 -5.15
C TYR A 202 18.47 8.68 -4.10
N ASP A 203 18.86 7.54 -3.52
CA ASP A 203 20.03 7.48 -2.63
C ASP A 203 21.29 7.90 -3.38
N SER A 204 22.17 8.64 -2.69
CA SER A 204 23.47 9.09 -3.21
C SER A 204 24.43 7.93 -3.51
N ASN A 205 24.12 6.73 -3.05
CA ASN A 205 24.92 5.52 -3.27
C ASN A 205 24.11 4.46 -4.08
N PRO A 206 23.78 4.73 -5.35
CA PRO A 206 22.80 3.96 -6.11
C PRO A 206 23.28 2.57 -6.58
N THR A 207 24.55 2.22 -6.36
CA THR A 207 25.13 0.97 -6.88
C THR A 207 24.76 -0.24 -6.01
N THR A 208 23.54 -0.71 -6.19
CA THR A 208 23.21 -2.08 -5.82
C THR A 208 23.84 -3.01 -6.85
N GLN A 209 25.01 -3.56 -6.52
CA GLN A 209 25.57 -4.66 -7.30
C GLN A 209 24.87 -5.95 -6.87
N PHE A 210 24.22 -6.58 -7.81
CA PHE A 210 23.73 -7.94 -7.65
C PHE A 210 24.83 -8.93 -8.03
N SER A 211 24.85 -10.11 -7.41
CA SER A 211 25.72 -11.18 -7.88
C SER A 211 25.19 -11.74 -9.21
N ASP A 212 26.06 -12.38 -10.00
CA ASP A 212 25.67 -13.01 -11.27
C ASP A 212 24.52 -14.00 -11.08
N GLU A 213 24.53 -14.75 -9.97
CA GLU A 213 23.45 -15.68 -9.65
C GLU A 213 22.12 -14.97 -9.41
N TRP A 214 22.17 -13.82 -8.70
CA TRP A 214 20.98 -13.02 -8.46
C TRP A 214 20.41 -12.43 -9.75
N GLU A 215 21.28 -11.92 -10.63
CA GLU A 215 20.87 -11.42 -11.94
C GLU A 215 20.25 -12.53 -12.82
N CYS A 216 20.82 -13.74 -12.79
CA CYS A 216 20.22 -14.91 -13.47
C CYS A 216 18.82 -15.22 -12.95
N TYR A 217 18.59 -15.13 -11.64
CA TYR A 217 17.28 -15.31 -11.05
C TYR A 217 16.32 -14.18 -11.48
N LEU A 218 16.73 -12.93 -11.35
CA LEU A 218 15.90 -11.76 -11.69
C LEU A 218 15.47 -11.79 -13.16
N ALA A 219 16.34 -12.25 -14.08
CA ALA A 219 16.01 -12.39 -15.49
C ALA A 219 14.79 -13.29 -15.75
N GLY A 220 14.53 -14.28 -14.88
CA GLY A 220 13.39 -15.20 -14.99
C GLY A 220 12.23 -14.89 -14.05
N MET A 221 12.47 -14.17 -12.95
CA MET A 221 11.50 -14.06 -11.86
C MET A 221 11.20 -12.63 -11.42
N SER A 222 11.99 -11.62 -11.83
CA SER A 222 11.66 -10.24 -11.50
C SER A 222 10.34 -9.79 -12.15
N THR A 223 9.61 -8.91 -11.50
CA THR A 223 8.36 -8.36 -12.06
C THR A 223 8.62 -7.59 -13.34
N GLN A 224 9.77 -6.93 -13.49
CA GLN A 224 10.18 -6.20 -14.69
C GLN A 224 10.24 -7.11 -15.93
N ALA A 225 10.67 -8.36 -15.75
CA ALA A 225 10.70 -9.31 -16.85
C ALA A 225 9.30 -9.66 -17.37
N TYR A 226 8.31 -9.72 -16.47
CA TYR A 226 6.90 -10.00 -16.82
C TYR A 226 6.15 -8.75 -17.29
N ALA A 227 6.48 -7.57 -16.78
CA ALA A 227 5.84 -6.30 -17.18
C ALA A 227 5.96 -6.05 -18.69
N ARG A 228 7.06 -6.45 -19.31
CA ARG A 228 7.29 -6.38 -20.78
C ARG A 228 6.32 -7.26 -21.60
N MET A 229 5.66 -8.22 -20.96
CA MET A 229 4.75 -9.17 -21.59
C MET A 229 3.27 -8.83 -21.36
N LEU A 230 2.98 -7.80 -20.57
CA LEU A 230 1.61 -7.39 -20.27
C LEU A 230 0.89 -6.90 -21.52
N THR A 231 -0.33 -7.40 -21.71
CA THR A 231 -1.24 -7.00 -22.81
C THR A 231 -2.55 -6.42 -22.31
N CYS A 232 -2.91 -6.71 -21.05
CA CYS A 232 -4.13 -6.23 -20.41
C CYS A 232 -3.94 -4.87 -19.72
N PRO A 233 -5.01 -4.08 -19.51
CA PRO A 233 -4.98 -2.86 -18.70
C PRO A 233 -4.42 -3.10 -17.29
N VAL A 234 -3.73 -2.10 -16.78
CA VAL A 234 -3.13 -2.08 -15.45
C VAL A 234 -3.66 -0.88 -14.65
N TYR A 235 -4.05 -1.13 -13.41
CA TYR A 235 -4.37 -0.07 -12.44
C TYR A 235 -3.65 -0.35 -11.13
N CYS A 236 -2.47 0.26 -10.95
CA CYS A 236 -1.62 0.04 -9.78
C CYS A 236 -2.02 0.96 -8.62
N VAL A 237 -2.31 0.40 -7.46
CA VAL A 237 -2.68 1.18 -6.27
C VAL A 237 -1.58 1.07 -5.22
N LEU A 238 -0.97 2.20 -4.86
CA LEU A 238 0.13 2.25 -3.89
C LEU A 238 -0.17 3.21 -2.75
N GLY A 239 0.27 2.85 -1.53
CA GLY A 239 0.42 3.82 -0.45
C GLY A 239 1.67 4.65 -0.67
N THR A 240 1.59 5.98 -0.50
CA THR A 240 2.74 6.86 -0.72
C THR A 240 3.87 6.66 0.29
N ASN A 241 3.55 6.09 1.45
CA ASN A 241 4.49 5.82 2.53
C ASN A 241 4.70 4.31 2.75
N SER A 242 4.62 3.55 1.66
CA SER A 242 4.78 2.10 1.75
C SER A 242 6.22 1.72 2.11
N SER A 243 6.33 0.83 3.09
CA SER A 243 7.60 0.16 3.40
C SER A 243 7.84 -1.09 2.54
N TYR A 244 6.88 -1.47 1.69
CA TYR A 244 6.95 -2.65 0.83
C TYR A 244 7.07 -2.31 -0.66
N ALA A 245 6.58 -1.14 -1.06
CA ALA A 245 6.59 -0.67 -2.45
C ALA A 245 7.15 0.76 -2.52
N ASP A 246 7.87 1.06 -3.58
CA ASP A 246 8.52 2.35 -3.84
C ASP A 246 7.79 3.08 -4.98
N ILE A 247 7.08 4.16 -4.66
CA ILE A 247 6.34 4.95 -5.66
C ILE A 247 7.26 5.57 -6.70
N ASP A 248 8.51 5.89 -6.33
CA ASP A 248 9.50 6.48 -7.22
C ASP A 248 9.87 5.54 -8.38
N ARG A 249 9.80 4.22 -8.13
CA ARG A 249 10.15 3.19 -9.12
C ARG A 249 8.98 2.77 -10.00
N LEU A 250 7.74 3.13 -9.65
CA LEU A 250 6.58 2.74 -10.45
C LEU A 250 6.67 3.26 -11.88
N SER A 251 7.22 4.47 -12.07
CA SER A 251 7.45 5.03 -13.41
C SER A 251 8.37 4.16 -14.25
N ASP A 252 9.42 3.60 -13.62
CA ASP A 252 10.37 2.72 -14.31
C ASP A 252 9.68 1.42 -14.76
N LEU A 253 8.84 0.82 -13.91
CA LEU A 253 8.04 -0.35 -14.28
C LEU A 253 7.06 -0.02 -15.42
N PHE A 254 6.36 1.10 -15.32
CA PHE A 254 5.41 1.53 -16.34
C PHE A 254 6.08 1.74 -17.70
N ASN A 255 7.32 2.21 -17.74
CA ASN A 255 8.08 2.37 -18.98
C ASN A 255 8.41 1.04 -19.67
N LEU A 256 8.40 -0.08 -18.94
CA LEU A 256 8.61 -1.42 -19.50
C LEU A 256 7.33 -2.01 -20.13
N ILE A 257 6.15 -1.52 -19.74
CA ILE A 257 4.87 -2.03 -20.26
C ILE A 257 4.66 -1.53 -21.68
N PRO A 258 4.43 -2.45 -22.68
CA PRO A 258 4.46 -2.11 -24.10
C PRO A 258 3.24 -1.35 -24.63
N HIS A 259 2.30 -0.98 -23.77
CA HIS A 259 1.09 -0.25 -24.13
C HIS A 259 0.81 0.91 -23.16
N ASN A 260 -0.14 1.79 -23.52
CA ASN A 260 -0.49 2.96 -22.72
C ASN A 260 -1.67 2.74 -21.75
N LYS A 261 -2.27 1.55 -21.67
CA LYS A 261 -3.37 1.22 -20.75
C LYS A 261 -2.85 0.92 -19.34
N LYS A 262 -2.12 1.84 -18.77
CA LYS A 262 -1.46 1.75 -17.47
C LYS A 262 -1.76 2.99 -16.67
N PHE A 263 -2.30 2.79 -15.47
CA PHE A 263 -2.80 3.84 -14.58
C PHE A 263 -2.33 3.56 -13.16
N SER A 264 -2.12 4.62 -12.39
CA SER A 264 -1.78 4.56 -10.97
C SER A 264 -2.81 5.31 -10.12
N SER A 265 -2.88 4.92 -8.85
CA SER A 265 -3.71 5.55 -7.84
C SER A 265 -2.96 5.55 -6.52
N PHE A 266 -2.57 6.73 -6.01
CA PHE A 266 -1.78 6.86 -4.80
C PHE A 266 -2.66 7.17 -3.59
N SER A 267 -2.57 6.31 -2.58
CA SER A 267 -3.20 6.49 -1.28
C SER A 267 -2.25 7.26 -0.38
N VAL A 268 -2.53 8.55 -0.16
CA VAL A 268 -1.62 9.46 0.53
C VAL A 268 -1.51 9.14 2.02
N GLY A 269 -0.29 9.18 2.56
CA GLY A 269 -0.02 8.95 3.98
C GLY A 269 -0.29 7.51 4.44
N THR A 270 -0.46 6.56 3.53
CA THR A 270 -0.69 5.15 3.87
C THR A 270 0.53 4.29 3.57
N ASN A 271 0.71 3.23 4.35
CA ASN A 271 1.79 2.27 4.18
C ASN A 271 1.32 1.07 3.32
N VAL A 272 0.98 -0.03 3.96
CA VAL A 272 0.61 -1.30 3.29
C VAL A 272 -0.89 -1.42 2.99
N SER A 273 -1.69 -0.61 3.64
CA SER A 273 -3.14 -0.49 3.38
C SER A 273 -3.39 0.67 2.42
N ILE A 274 -4.49 0.62 1.69
CA ILE A 274 -4.95 1.73 0.84
C ILE A 274 -6.26 2.32 1.37
N SER A 275 -6.55 3.56 1.02
CA SER A 275 -7.81 4.20 1.40
C SER A 275 -9.01 3.54 0.74
N LEU A 276 -10.17 3.63 1.37
CA LEU A 276 -11.44 3.17 0.79
C LEU A 276 -11.72 3.86 -0.56
N GLN A 277 -11.38 5.13 -0.69
CA GLN A 277 -11.55 5.89 -1.94
C GLN A 277 -10.72 5.29 -3.08
N ASN A 278 -9.44 4.97 -2.85
CA ASN A 278 -8.59 4.35 -3.87
C ASN A 278 -9.09 2.94 -4.22
N PHE A 279 -9.59 2.17 -3.24
CA PHE A 279 -10.13 0.85 -3.49
C PHE A 279 -11.45 0.89 -4.29
N THR A 280 -12.38 1.77 -3.93
CA THR A 280 -13.61 1.96 -4.71
C THR A 280 -13.31 2.50 -6.11
N GLY A 281 -12.32 3.38 -6.25
CA GLY A 281 -11.80 3.82 -7.55
C GLY A 281 -11.28 2.67 -8.41
N ALA A 282 -10.63 1.67 -7.81
CA ALA A 282 -10.19 0.47 -8.52
C ALA A 282 -11.38 -0.39 -9.01
N ILE A 283 -12.46 -0.48 -8.23
CA ILE A 283 -13.69 -1.16 -8.66
C ILE A 283 -14.33 -0.40 -9.84
N GLU A 284 -14.41 0.93 -9.78
CA GLU A 284 -14.95 1.75 -10.88
C GLU A 284 -14.05 1.65 -12.14
N PHE A 285 -12.73 1.58 -11.97
CA PHE A 285 -11.82 1.29 -13.08
C PHE A 285 -12.12 -0.08 -13.72
N ALA A 286 -12.33 -1.12 -12.91
CA ALA A 286 -12.70 -2.44 -13.42
C ALA A 286 -14.04 -2.40 -14.19
N LYS A 287 -15.03 -1.62 -13.72
CA LYS A 287 -16.27 -1.39 -14.48
C LYS A 287 -16.02 -0.70 -15.82
N SER A 288 -15.07 0.24 -15.87
CA SER A 288 -14.70 0.90 -17.14
C SER A 288 -14.09 -0.08 -18.13
N VAL A 289 -13.28 -1.07 -17.64
CA VAL A 289 -12.74 -2.14 -18.47
C VAL A 289 -13.85 -3.05 -19.02
N VAL A 290 -14.82 -3.44 -18.18
CA VAL A 290 -15.99 -4.22 -18.62
C VAL A 290 -16.76 -3.47 -19.73
N ALA A 291 -16.90 -2.16 -19.59
CA ALA A 291 -17.60 -1.30 -20.55
C ALA A 291 -16.74 -0.94 -21.78
N GLY A 292 -15.42 -1.23 -21.78
CA GLY A 292 -14.48 -0.84 -22.83
C GLY A 292 -14.16 0.66 -22.87
N THR A 293 -14.50 1.40 -21.81
CA THR A 293 -14.31 2.86 -21.71
C THR A 293 -12.98 3.25 -21.06
N GLU A 294 -12.22 2.30 -20.54
CA GLU A 294 -10.88 2.53 -19.98
C GLU A 294 -9.92 3.20 -20.97
N LYS A 295 -10.17 3.03 -22.26
CA LYS A 295 -9.35 3.61 -23.36
C LYS A 295 -9.45 5.12 -23.44
N THR A 296 -10.56 5.68 -22.99
CA THR A 296 -10.86 7.12 -23.02
C THR A 296 -10.58 7.81 -21.69
N LEU A 297 -10.10 7.10 -20.69
CA LEU A 297 -9.68 7.70 -19.43
C LEU A 297 -8.54 8.70 -19.66
N PRO A 298 -8.56 9.85 -18.98
CA PRO A 298 -7.48 10.83 -19.04
C PRO A 298 -6.19 10.24 -18.48
N ARG A 299 -5.06 10.86 -18.85
CA ARG A 299 -3.73 10.49 -18.34
C ARG A 299 -3.08 11.71 -17.73
N PRO A 300 -3.44 12.02 -16.47
CA PRO A 300 -2.93 13.20 -15.82
C PRO A 300 -1.40 13.25 -15.88
N GLY A 301 -0.87 14.36 -16.37
CA GLY A 301 0.55 14.68 -16.36
C GLY A 301 0.82 15.81 -15.39
N ILE A 302 2.00 15.84 -14.78
CA ILE A 302 2.45 16.93 -13.91
C ILE A 302 3.78 17.48 -14.39
N LYS A 303 3.95 18.79 -14.26
CA LYS A 303 5.21 19.51 -14.53
C LYS A 303 5.45 20.51 -13.41
N THR A 304 6.72 20.74 -13.11
CA THR A 304 7.15 21.82 -12.22
C THR A 304 7.94 22.85 -13.00
N TYR A 305 7.77 24.11 -12.66
CA TYR A 305 8.54 25.21 -13.25
C TYR A 305 8.60 26.41 -12.31
N VAL A 306 9.57 27.29 -12.54
CA VAL A 306 9.71 28.55 -11.81
C VAL A 306 9.27 29.69 -12.73
N SER A 307 8.42 30.57 -12.21
CA SER A 307 8.02 31.84 -12.86
C SER A 307 8.06 32.95 -11.83
N ASP A 308 8.72 34.06 -12.17
CA ASP A 308 8.88 35.23 -11.30
C ASP A 308 9.46 34.92 -9.92
N GLY A 309 10.34 33.89 -9.86
CA GLY A 309 10.95 33.41 -8.62
C GLY A 309 10.05 32.54 -7.74
N ARG A 310 8.87 32.15 -8.20
CA ARG A 310 7.92 31.27 -7.52
C ARG A 310 7.90 29.90 -8.19
N LEU A 311 7.72 28.87 -7.38
CA LEU A 311 7.65 27.49 -7.82
C LEU A 311 6.20 27.06 -8.04
N TYR A 312 5.93 26.47 -9.20
CA TYR A 312 4.61 25.98 -9.58
C TYR A 312 4.63 24.52 -9.98
N ALA A 313 3.53 23.81 -9.65
CA ALA A 313 3.16 22.54 -10.24
C ALA A 313 1.92 22.75 -11.14
N SER A 314 1.99 22.24 -12.36
CA SER A 314 0.89 22.26 -13.34
C SER A 314 0.46 20.84 -13.64
N VAL A 315 -0.84 20.56 -13.49
CA VAL A 315 -1.47 19.25 -13.77
C VAL A 315 -2.37 19.39 -14.98
N THR A 316 -2.10 18.60 -16.00
CA THR A 316 -2.83 18.59 -17.27
C THR A 316 -3.52 17.27 -17.54
N GLU A 317 -4.33 17.18 -18.60
CA GLU A 317 -5.11 15.97 -18.95
C GLU A 317 -6.00 15.47 -17.82
N ILE A 318 -6.67 16.39 -17.13
CA ILE A 318 -7.48 16.10 -15.93
C ILE A 318 -8.85 15.49 -16.25
N GLY A 319 -9.30 15.54 -17.51
CA GLY A 319 -10.58 14.99 -17.98
C GLY A 319 -11.80 15.54 -17.25
N ASP A 320 -12.84 14.73 -17.12
CA ASP A 320 -14.07 15.08 -16.38
C ASP A 320 -13.86 14.86 -14.86
N MET A 321 -12.99 15.70 -14.28
CA MET A 321 -12.63 15.63 -12.87
C MET A 321 -13.75 16.12 -11.95
N ALA A 322 -13.82 15.52 -10.77
CA ALA A 322 -14.54 16.06 -9.62
C ALA A 322 -13.58 16.87 -8.73
N LYS A 323 -12.29 16.45 -8.65
CA LYS A 323 -11.30 17.01 -7.75
C LYS A 323 -9.89 16.73 -8.26
N THR A 324 -8.98 17.69 -8.09
CA THR A 324 -7.53 17.50 -8.28
C THR A 324 -6.81 17.96 -7.02
N GLU A 325 -5.93 17.11 -6.50
CA GLU A 325 -5.13 17.38 -5.31
C GLU A 325 -3.65 17.21 -5.69
N VAL A 326 -2.86 18.22 -5.38
CA VAL A 326 -1.40 18.20 -5.59
C VAL A 326 -0.73 18.01 -4.24
N TYR A 327 0.21 17.09 -4.18
CA TYR A 327 0.99 16.77 -2.99
C TYR A 327 2.46 16.92 -3.28
N TYR A 328 3.21 17.45 -2.32
CA TYR A 328 4.67 17.56 -2.40
C TYR A 328 5.32 17.17 -1.07
N SER A 329 6.59 16.81 -1.16
CA SER A 329 7.45 16.49 -0.01
C SER A 329 8.87 16.96 -0.32
N THR A 330 9.64 17.34 0.69
CA THR A 330 11.00 17.84 0.51
C THR A 330 12.01 16.96 1.24
N ASP A 331 13.23 16.86 0.67
CA ASP A 331 14.48 16.30 1.21
C ASP A 331 14.47 14.83 1.70
N GLU A 332 13.32 14.22 1.99
CA GLU A 332 13.28 12.82 2.41
C GLU A 332 13.30 11.87 1.21
N ILE A 333 14.45 11.24 0.97
CA ILE A 333 14.67 10.34 -0.17
C ILE A 333 13.97 8.98 -0.03
N THR A 334 13.63 8.58 1.20
CA THR A 334 12.97 7.30 1.47
C THR A 334 11.45 7.48 1.44
N PRO A 335 10.73 6.95 0.44
CA PRO A 335 9.28 7.17 0.31
C PRO A 335 8.49 6.84 1.58
N ALA A 336 8.87 5.78 2.30
CA ALA A 336 8.20 5.35 3.52
C ALA A 336 8.20 6.41 4.65
N PHE A 337 9.06 7.40 4.58
CA PHE A 337 9.22 8.42 5.62
C PHE A 337 8.82 9.83 5.16
N ARG A 338 8.42 10.00 3.88
CA ARG A 338 8.03 11.31 3.36
C ARG A 338 6.83 11.88 4.09
N ARG A 339 6.95 13.14 4.47
CA ARG A 339 5.82 13.96 4.90
C ARG A 339 5.21 14.60 3.66
N TRP A 340 4.01 14.18 3.30
CA TRP A 340 3.29 14.72 2.15
C TRP A 340 2.43 15.90 2.58
N GLU A 341 2.66 17.04 1.97
CA GLU A 341 1.89 18.26 2.14
C GLU A 341 0.97 18.45 0.94
N GLN A 342 -0.27 18.85 1.21
CA GLN A 342 -1.23 19.14 0.16
C GLN A 342 -1.18 20.62 -0.18
N CYS A 343 -1.13 20.95 -1.48
CA CYS A 343 -1.27 22.33 -1.94
C CYS A 343 -2.66 22.88 -1.55
N GLU A 344 -2.68 24.00 -0.83
CA GLU A 344 -3.91 24.52 -0.24
C GLU A 344 -4.87 25.19 -1.24
N LYS A 345 -4.37 25.78 -2.31
CA LYS A 345 -5.15 26.63 -3.22
C LYS A 345 -4.90 26.31 -4.69
N PRO A 346 -5.29 25.11 -5.16
CA PRO A 346 -5.18 24.80 -6.57
C PRO A 346 -6.12 25.71 -7.40
N VAL A 347 -5.61 26.24 -8.51
CA VAL A 347 -6.36 27.09 -9.44
C VAL A 347 -6.62 26.33 -10.71
N LEU A 348 -7.91 26.16 -11.07
CA LEU A 348 -8.32 25.55 -12.34
C LEU A 348 -8.23 26.59 -13.46
N LEU A 349 -7.40 26.31 -14.48
CA LEU A 349 -7.22 27.14 -15.66
C LEU A 349 -7.96 26.51 -16.86
N ASN A 350 -8.85 27.25 -17.50
CA ASN A 350 -9.54 26.87 -18.75
C ASN A 350 -10.21 25.47 -18.74
N ASN A 351 -10.54 24.93 -17.58
CA ASN A 351 -11.08 23.57 -17.36
C ASN A 351 -10.17 22.42 -17.84
N GLU A 352 -8.90 22.67 -18.11
CA GLU A 352 -7.98 21.67 -18.68
C GLU A 352 -6.70 21.50 -17.85
N GLU A 353 -6.38 22.49 -17.01
CA GLU A 353 -5.16 22.54 -16.24
C GLU A 353 -5.43 22.99 -14.81
N VAL A 354 -4.79 22.35 -13.85
CA VAL A 354 -4.75 22.79 -12.45
C VAL A 354 -3.36 23.27 -12.11
N LEU A 355 -3.27 24.52 -11.67
CA LEU A 355 -2.03 25.16 -11.25
C LEU A 355 -1.99 25.25 -9.73
N CYS A 356 -0.86 24.88 -9.15
CA CYS A 356 -0.55 25.02 -7.73
C CYS A 356 0.75 25.76 -7.54
N GLU A 357 0.78 26.73 -6.65
CA GLU A 357 2.00 27.32 -6.12
C GLU A 357 2.52 26.44 -4.98
N LEU A 358 3.82 26.14 -4.99
CA LEU A 358 4.49 25.30 -4.01
C LEU A 358 5.47 26.16 -3.20
N HIS A 359 5.49 25.97 -1.90
CA HIS A 359 6.27 26.82 -0.97
C HIS A 359 7.31 25.95 -0.20
N PRO A 360 8.42 25.53 -0.84
CA PRO A 360 9.52 24.86 -0.13
C PRO A 360 10.23 25.86 0.78
N ALA A 361 10.85 25.39 1.86
CA ALA A 361 11.75 26.18 2.66
C ALA A 361 13.07 26.50 1.91
N GLU A 362 13.76 27.58 2.29
CA GLU A 362 15.00 28.02 1.61
C GLU A 362 16.11 26.95 1.62
N GLU A 363 16.21 26.16 2.70
CA GLU A 363 17.20 25.11 2.85
C GLU A 363 16.90 23.83 2.08
N ASN A 364 15.66 23.65 1.60
CA ASN A 364 15.29 22.43 0.89
C ASN A 364 16.07 22.28 -0.41
N LYS A 365 16.53 21.06 -0.69
CA LYS A 365 17.37 20.72 -1.84
C LYS A 365 16.66 19.88 -2.88
N ILE A 366 15.72 19.05 -2.44
CA ILE A 366 15.00 18.10 -3.29
C ILE A 366 13.51 18.27 -3.05
N LEU A 367 12.75 18.31 -4.13
CA LEU A 367 11.29 18.29 -4.13
C LEU A 367 10.80 17.02 -4.80
N PHE A 368 9.83 16.38 -4.17
CA PHE A 368 9.01 15.31 -4.74
C PHE A 368 7.59 15.83 -4.91
N VAL A 369 6.96 15.60 -6.05
CA VAL A 369 5.62 16.11 -6.31
C VAL A 369 4.82 15.14 -7.18
N PHE A 370 3.54 14.98 -6.87
CA PHE A 370 2.57 14.27 -7.70
C PHE A 370 1.17 14.87 -7.50
N ALA A 371 0.21 14.44 -8.32
CA ALA A 371 -1.19 14.82 -8.17
C ALA A 371 -2.11 13.60 -8.26
N ASN A 372 -3.21 13.66 -7.51
CA ASN A 372 -4.37 12.76 -7.63
C ASN A 372 -5.51 13.50 -8.32
N VAL A 373 -6.01 12.96 -9.42
CA VAL A 373 -7.19 13.43 -10.14
C VAL A 373 -8.33 12.45 -9.88
N THR A 374 -9.33 12.86 -9.12
CA THR A 374 -10.54 12.08 -8.91
C THR A 374 -11.57 12.46 -9.97
N LEU A 375 -11.97 11.50 -10.79
CA LEU A 375 -13.02 11.69 -11.79
C LEU A 375 -14.42 11.66 -11.16
N LYS A 376 -15.42 12.22 -11.83
CA LYS A 376 -16.81 12.22 -11.36
C LYS A 376 -17.41 10.83 -11.12
N ASN A 377 -16.91 9.82 -11.81
CA ASN A 377 -17.30 8.42 -11.58
C ASN A 377 -16.57 7.74 -10.41
N GLY A 378 -15.70 8.47 -9.70
CA GLY A 378 -14.98 7.97 -8.53
C GLY A 378 -13.61 7.33 -8.82
N ILE A 379 -13.19 7.19 -10.09
CA ILE A 379 -11.84 6.69 -10.42
C ILE A 379 -10.82 7.74 -9.96
N VAL A 380 -9.79 7.30 -9.26
CA VAL A 380 -8.65 8.14 -8.86
C VAL A 380 -7.46 7.83 -9.75
N LEU A 381 -6.98 8.82 -10.48
CA LEU A 381 -5.83 8.71 -11.36
C LEU A 381 -4.69 9.57 -10.82
N SER A 382 -3.57 8.96 -10.52
CA SER A 382 -2.39 9.68 -10.08
C SER A 382 -1.46 9.98 -11.25
N THR A 383 -0.83 11.15 -11.23
CA THR A 383 0.31 11.42 -12.11
C THR A 383 1.48 10.52 -11.71
N GLN A 384 2.47 10.42 -12.58
CA GLN A 384 3.78 9.95 -12.14
C GLN A 384 4.35 10.96 -11.13
N GLU A 385 5.08 10.47 -10.15
CA GLU A 385 5.85 11.32 -9.27
C GLU A 385 7.03 11.95 -10.02
N LEU A 386 7.28 13.23 -9.75
CA LEU A 386 8.45 13.95 -10.23
C LEU A 386 9.37 14.30 -9.08
N MET A 387 10.68 14.16 -9.31
CA MET A 387 11.72 14.69 -8.44
C MET A 387 12.36 15.92 -9.12
N MET A 388 12.52 16.99 -8.36
CA MET A 388 13.18 18.22 -8.80
C MET A 388 14.33 18.58 -7.86
N ASP A 389 15.48 18.90 -8.42
CA ASP A 389 16.64 19.40 -7.69
C ASP A 389 16.49 20.92 -7.52
N LEU A 390 16.14 21.35 -6.32
CA LEU A 390 15.91 22.76 -5.98
C LEU A 390 17.21 23.58 -5.98
N THR A 391 18.37 22.95 -5.85
CA THR A 391 19.67 23.65 -5.90
C THR A 391 19.98 24.23 -7.29
N LYS A 392 19.25 23.80 -8.33
CA LYS A 392 19.41 24.25 -9.72
C LYS A 392 18.48 25.37 -10.13
N VAL A 393 17.64 25.84 -9.23
CA VAL A 393 16.68 26.92 -9.48
C VAL A 393 16.86 28.06 -8.50
N SER A 394 16.47 29.26 -8.90
CA SER A 394 16.47 30.44 -8.02
C SER A 394 15.03 30.77 -7.67
N LEU A 395 14.70 30.69 -6.40
CA LEU A 395 13.40 31.09 -5.85
C LEU A 395 13.57 32.42 -5.10
N ASN A 396 12.56 33.27 -5.15
CA ASN A 396 12.50 34.52 -4.41
C ASN A 396 11.44 34.48 -3.31
N ASP A 397 10.63 33.43 -3.31
CA ASP A 397 9.52 33.24 -2.37
C ASP A 397 9.69 31.88 -1.72
N TYR A 398 9.98 31.89 -0.44
CA TYR A 398 10.14 30.73 0.40
C TYR A 398 9.10 30.79 1.52
N ASP A 399 8.63 29.65 1.98
CA ASP A 399 7.83 29.60 3.18
C ASP A 399 8.71 29.83 4.42
N GLU A 400 8.69 31.07 4.92
CA GLU A 400 9.42 31.43 6.15
C GLU A 400 8.89 30.68 7.36
N ASP A 401 7.60 30.28 7.33
CA ASP A 401 6.94 29.51 8.39
C ASP A 401 7.15 27.98 8.25
N ALA A 402 7.64 27.52 7.11
CA ALA A 402 7.93 26.08 6.88
C ALA A 402 8.98 25.52 7.87
N LYS A 403 9.79 26.38 8.49
CA LYS A 403 10.74 26.02 9.55
C LYS A 403 10.12 25.90 10.94
N THR A 404 8.97 26.51 11.17
CA THR A 404 8.28 26.45 12.46
C THR A 404 7.40 25.22 12.49
N THR A 405 7.97 24.06 12.80
CA THR A 405 7.18 22.93 13.26
C THR A 405 6.32 23.42 14.44
N GLU A 406 5.01 23.31 14.30
CA GLU A 406 4.10 23.74 15.34
C GLU A 406 4.35 22.92 16.61
N ARG A 407 4.37 23.56 17.76
CA ARG A 407 4.47 22.84 19.05
C ARG A 407 3.29 21.91 19.29
N ILE A 408 2.14 22.20 18.67
CA ILE A 408 0.89 21.47 18.86
C ILE A 408 0.68 20.52 17.68
N LEU A 409 0.83 19.23 17.93
CA LEU A 409 0.48 18.20 16.96
C LEU A 409 -1.05 18.03 16.86
N TYR A 410 -1.75 18.08 17.98
CA TYR A 410 -3.22 18.01 18.02
C TYR A 410 -3.79 18.64 19.29
N ASN A 411 -4.88 19.38 19.15
CA ASN A 411 -5.71 19.86 20.26
C ASN A 411 -7.21 19.77 19.92
N ASN A 412 -8.08 20.02 20.90
CA ASN A 412 -9.54 19.92 20.75
C ASN A 412 -10.18 20.98 19.82
N GLU A 413 -9.45 21.99 19.40
CA GLU A 413 -9.91 23.04 18.47
C GLU A 413 -9.66 22.67 17.01
N MET A 414 -8.72 21.75 16.74
CA MET A 414 -8.39 21.30 15.39
C MET A 414 -9.53 20.48 14.79
N THR A 415 -9.83 20.77 13.53
CA THR A 415 -10.85 20.06 12.73
C THR A 415 -10.26 18.88 11.94
N THR A 416 -8.95 18.89 11.73
CA THR A 416 -8.19 17.84 11.07
C THR A 416 -7.34 17.09 12.09
N VAL A 417 -7.22 15.79 11.91
CA VAL A 417 -6.37 14.94 12.76
C VAL A 417 -5.11 14.58 11.97
N PRO A 418 -3.90 14.95 12.43
CA PRO A 418 -2.66 14.67 11.71
C PRO A 418 -2.18 13.22 11.90
N PHE A 419 -3.12 12.31 12.08
CA PHE A 419 -2.88 10.88 12.20
C PHE A 419 -3.70 10.13 11.16
N SER A 420 -3.09 9.12 10.56
CA SER A 420 -3.76 8.11 9.76
C SER A 420 -3.95 6.82 10.57
N VAL A 421 -4.84 5.95 10.11
CA VAL A 421 -5.01 4.63 10.72
C VAL A 421 -4.35 3.58 9.84
N GLU A 422 -3.48 2.77 10.45
CA GLU A 422 -2.95 1.56 9.83
C GLU A 422 -3.58 0.34 10.50
N ASN A 423 -4.15 -0.55 9.71
CA ASN A 423 -4.63 -1.84 10.18
C ASN A 423 -4.07 -2.98 9.32
N PHE A 424 -4.43 -4.22 9.63
CA PHE A 424 -4.00 -5.39 8.86
C PHE A 424 -4.95 -5.70 7.68
N SER A 425 -6.01 -4.91 7.49
CA SER A 425 -6.86 -4.98 6.30
C SER A 425 -6.13 -4.33 5.12
N PRO A 426 -6.24 -4.88 3.89
CA PRO A 426 -5.71 -4.22 2.69
C PRO A 426 -6.37 -2.87 2.42
N VAL A 427 -7.58 -2.65 2.91
CA VAL A 427 -8.33 -1.40 2.76
C VAL A 427 -8.61 -0.79 4.13
N VAL A 428 -8.28 0.48 4.29
CA VAL A 428 -8.59 1.28 5.49
C VAL A 428 -9.80 2.15 5.19
N ASP A 429 -10.83 2.00 6.01
CA ASP A 429 -11.93 2.94 6.07
C ASP A 429 -11.52 4.13 6.97
N ASN A 430 -11.56 5.35 6.45
CA ASN A 430 -11.29 6.54 7.24
C ASN A 430 -12.27 6.73 8.39
N ASP A 431 -13.47 6.12 8.32
CA ASP A 431 -14.47 6.18 9.39
C ASP A 431 -14.04 5.48 10.69
N VAL A 432 -12.95 4.70 10.68
CA VAL A 432 -12.39 4.13 11.91
C VAL A 432 -11.65 5.17 12.77
N LEU A 433 -11.22 6.29 12.17
CA LEU A 433 -10.69 7.47 12.88
C LEU A 433 -11.85 8.44 13.18
N LYS A 434 -12.14 8.64 14.46
CA LYS A 434 -13.31 9.43 14.90
C LYS A 434 -12.89 10.50 15.88
N ILE A 435 -13.50 11.68 15.75
CA ILE A 435 -13.46 12.70 16.77
C ILE A 435 -14.68 12.52 17.69
N LYS A 436 -14.45 12.36 18.98
CA LYS A 436 -15.50 12.22 19.99
C LYS A 436 -15.30 13.18 21.15
N THR A 437 -16.41 13.52 21.81
CA THR A 437 -16.39 14.28 23.05
C THR A 437 -16.03 13.36 24.22
N GLY A 438 -14.99 13.73 24.94
CA GLY A 438 -14.50 13.07 26.15
C GLY A 438 -14.87 13.80 27.44
N PRO A 439 -14.17 13.54 28.54
CA PRO A 439 -14.36 14.24 29.82
C PRO A 439 -14.30 15.77 29.68
N LEU A 440 -15.06 16.45 30.50
CA LEU A 440 -15.16 17.91 30.52
C LEU A 440 -15.69 18.55 29.22
N GLY A 441 -16.29 17.78 28.32
CA GLY A 441 -16.77 18.27 27.04
C GLY A 441 -15.66 18.51 25.99
N LEU A 442 -14.41 18.17 26.28
CA LEU A 442 -13.28 18.33 25.35
C LEU A 442 -13.30 17.24 24.30
N LYS A 443 -13.05 17.61 23.05
CA LYS A 443 -12.96 16.65 21.94
C LYS A 443 -11.58 15.98 21.92
N GLY A 444 -11.56 14.72 21.54
CA GLY A 444 -10.36 13.96 21.24
C GLY A 444 -10.57 13.06 20.04
N PHE A 445 -9.51 12.62 19.40
CA PHE A 445 -9.59 11.61 18.35
C PHE A 445 -9.30 10.22 18.90
N MET A 446 -9.84 9.22 18.22
CA MET A 446 -9.65 7.81 18.55
C MET A 446 -9.74 6.93 17.30
N THR A 447 -9.20 5.73 17.39
CA THR A 447 -9.49 4.67 16.42
C THR A 447 -10.31 3.54 17.05
N THR A 448 -11.15 2.89 16.26
CA THR A 448 -11.88 1.69 16.69
C THR A 448 -11.12 0.40 16.39
N GLU A 449 -10.12 0.48 15.53
CA GLU A 449 -9.27 -0.65 15.15
C GLU A 449 -7.92 -0.15 14.62
N GLY A 450 -6.95 -1.05 14.57
CA GLY A 450 -5.64 -0.75 14.00
C GLY A 450 -4.74 0.07 14.92
N ARG A 451 -3.89 0.88 14.32
CA ARG A 451 -2.92 1.75 14.98
C ARG A 451 -2.91 3.12 14.34
N LEU A 452 -2.69 4.14 15.15
CA LEU A 452 -2.53 5.51 14.68
C LEU A 452 -1.08 5.74 14.22
N CYS A 453 -0.90 6.48 13.15
CA CYS A 453 0.40 6.78 12.55
C CYS A 453 0.46 8.24 12.13
N THR A 454 1.55 8.93 12.46
CA THR A 454 1.84 10.28 11.95
C THR A 454 3.30 10.39 11.53
N TYR A 455 3.54 11.21 10.51
CA TYR A 455 4.86 11.61 10.01
C TYR A 455 5.23 13.00 10.50
N ASP A 456 4.32 13.70 11.15
CA ASP A 456 4.52 15.00 11.76
C ASP A 456 5.01 14.80 13.20
N VAL A 457 6.32 14.65 13.37
CA VAL A 457 6.94 14.20 14.63
C VAL A 457 8.13 15.05 15.07
N GLU A 458 8.51 16.07 14.31
CA GLU A 458 9.66 16.91 14.66
C GLU A 458 9.27 17.94 15.71
N PRO A 459 10.05 18.08 16.80
CA PRO A 459 9.86 19.19 17.71
C PRO A 459 10.25 20.52 17.03
N PRO A 460 9.64 21.65 17.44
CA PRO A 460 9.94 22.94 16.84
C PRO A 460 11.41 23.33 17.03
N GLU A 461 12.04 23.85 15.99
CA GLU A 461 13.36 24.43 16.10
C GLU A 461 13.30 25.78 16.82
N THR A 462 13.82 25.85 18.02
CA THR A 462 13.99 27.12 18.75
C THR A 462 15.42 27.25 19.22
N SER A 463 15.97 28.44 19.17
CA SER A 463 17.33 28.72 19.66
C SER A 463 17.51 28.55 21.16
N SER A 464 16.41 28.39 21.91
CA SER A 464 16.41 28.39 23.38
C SER A 464 16.30 27.00 24.00
N ILE A 465 15.87 25.98 23.26
CA ILE A 465 15.67 24.62 23.79
C ILE A 465 16.52 23.65 22.94
N ARG A 466 17.34 22.80 23.58
CA ARG A 466 18.05 21.75 22.88
C ARG A 466 17.07 20.66 22.45
N ASN A 467 17.30 20.04 21.32
CA ASN A 467 16.40 19.02 20.77
C ASN A 467 16.10 17.90 21.78
N GLU A 468 17.11 17.42 22.48
CA GLU A 468 16.99 16.36 23.49
C GLU A 468 16.20 16.77 24.75
N ASP A 469 16.02 18.06 24.99
CA ASP A 469 15.31 18.59 26.18
C ASP A 469 13.79 18.73 25.94
N TYR A 470 13.31 18.57 24.71
CA TYR A 470 11.88 18.56 24.43
C TYR A 470 11.19 17.34 25.06
N ILE A 471 9.99 17.58 25.57
CA ILE A 471 9.12 16.56 26.15
C ILE A 471 7.87 16.45 25.27
N LEU A 472 7.54 15.25 24.84
CA LEU A 472 6.26 14.96 24.18
C LEU A 472 5.18 14.83 25.25
N GLN A 473 4.33 15.84 25.37
CA GLN A 473 3.16 15.78 26.24
C GLN A 473 1.95 15.31 25.47
N LEU A 474 1.13 14.44 26.08
CA LEU A 474 -0.16 14.04 25.52
C LEU A 474 -1.18 13.76 26.63
N GLU A 475 -2.45 13.94 26.30
CA GLU A 475 -3.57 13.56 27.15
C GLU A 475 -4.31 12.38 26.52
N ALA A 476 -4.62 11.38 27.34
CA ALA A 476 -5.36 10.21 26.92
C ALA A 476 -6.51 9.89 27.90
N TYR A 477 -7.61 9.36 27.37
CA TYR A 477 -8.77 8.93 28.15
C TYR A 477 -9.21 7.53 27.74
N SER A 478 -9.45 6.68 28.74
CA SER A 478 -10.00 5.34 28.55
C SER A 478 -10.97 4.99 29.68
N GLU A 479 -12.07 4.33 29.31
CA GLU A 479 -13.03 3.76 30.27
C GLU A 479 -12.54 2.44 30.88
N GLU A 480 -11.43 1.91 30.37
CA GLU A 480 -10.81 0.66 30.82
C GLU A 480 -9.33 0.88 31.12
N LYS A 481 -8.76 0.04 31.97
CA LYS A 481 -7.32 -0.01 32.18
C LYS A 481 -6.64 -0.53 30.92
N ARG A 482 -5.64 0.21 30.39
CA ARG A 482 -4.94 -0.13 29.14
C ARG A 482 -3.47 0.22 29.21
N ASN A 483 -2.68 -0.55 28.47
CA ASN A 483 -1.29 -0.21 28.15
C ASN A 483 -1.23 0.19 26.68
N VAL A 484 -0.92 1.45 26.43
CA VAL A 484 -0.79 2.01 25.08
C VAL A 484 0.69 2.19 24.76
N ARG A 485 1.13 1.73 23.61
CA ARG A 485 2.53 1.87 23.18
C ARG A 485 2.68 3.04 22.23
N ILE A 486 3.54 3.98 22.61
CA ILE A 486 4.04 5.02 21.70
C ILE A 486 5.34 4.49 21.09
N VAL A 487 5.39 4.43 19.77
CA VAL A 487 6.50 3.82 19.03
C VAL A 487 7.08 4.85 18.08
N MET A 488 8.36 5.19 18.28
CA MET A 488 9.13 6.06 17.40
C MET A 488 10.00 5.21 16.47
N TYR A 489 10.00 5.54 15.19
CA TYR A 489 10.87 4.92 14.20
C TYR A 489 11.89 5.94 13.70
N THR A 490 13.14 5.55 13.71
CA THR A 490 14.26 6.32 13.14
C THR A 490 14.81 5.60 11.92
N ALA A 491 15.41 6.35 11.00
CA ALA A 491 15.98 5.83 9.75
C ALA A 491 17.35 6.42 9.46
N GLU A 492 18.34 6.10 10.28
CA GLU A 492 19.72 6.50 9.98
C GLU A 492 20.34 5.55 8.93
N ASN A 493 20.93 4.43 9.39
CA ASN A 493 21.47 3.38 8.51
C ASN A 493 20.54 2.16 8.44
N THR A 494 19.71 1.99 9.45
CA THR A 494 18.72 0.93 9.57
C THR A 494 17.50 1.48 10.30
N VAL A 495 16.32 0.99 9.93
CA VAL A 495 15.09 1.35 10.64
C VAL A 495 15.13 0.82 12.06
N THR A 496 15.23 1.72 13.03
CA THR A 496 15.28 1.37 14.46
C THR A 496 13.96 1.78 15.13
N LYS A 497 13.49 0.93 16.03
CA LYS A 497 12.22 1.10 16.73
C LYS A 497 12.46 1.31 18.21
N TYR A 498 11.96 2.44 18.73
CA TYR A 498 11.99 2.81 20.15
C TYR A 498 10.57 2.83 20.70
N ILE A 499 10.37 2.34 21.92
CA ILE A 499 9.04 2.17 22.52
C ILE A 499 9.00 2.80 23.88
N SER A 500 7.96 3.57 24.14
CA SER A 500 7.48 3.98 25.47
C SER A 500 6.08 3.43 25.71
N VAL A 501 5.71 3.14 26.96
CA VAL A 501 4.41 2.56 27.32
C VAL A 501 3.66 3.50 28.26
N LEU A 502 2.47 3.90 27.85
CA LEU A 502 1.52 4.63 28.69
C LEU A 502 0.68 3.64 29.48
N HIS A 503 0.65 3.78 30.79
CA HIS A 503 -0.22 2.99 31.66
C HIS A 503 -1.46 3.81 31.99
N LEU A 504 -2.55 3.60 31.23
CA LEU A 504 -3.82 4.26 31.47
C LEU A 504 -4.62 3.48 32.52
N GLU A 505 -5.04 4.17 33.56
CA GLU A 505 -5.99 3.64 34.52
C GLU A 505 -7.43 3.89 34.04
N LYS A 506 -8.36 3.03 34.47
CA LYS A 506 -9.79 3.29 34.29
C LYS A 506 -10.16 4.60 35.00
N SER A 507 -10.58 5.61 34.25
CA SER A 507 -10.81 6.94 34.78
C SER A 507 -11.99 7.61 34.06
N LYS A 508 -12.63 8.60 34.73
CA LYS A 508 -13.57 9.54 34.10
C LYS A 508 -12.91 10.87 33.76
N LYS A 509 -11.58 10.96 33.82
CA LYS A 509 -10.79 12.16 33.58
C LYS A 509 -9.72 11.88 32.52
N TRP A 510 -9.30 12.93 31.84
CA TRP A 510 -8.09 12.91 31.02
C TRP A 510 -6.88 12.61 31.90
N GLN A 511 -5.98 11.79 31.41
CA GLN A 511 -4.71 11.43 32.04
C GLN A 511 -3.60 12.03 31.20
N ARG A 512 -2.75 12.86 31.83
CA ARG A 512 -1.64 13.53 31.18
C ARG A 512 -0.37 12.70 31.33
N PHE A 513 0.37 12.58 30.23
CA PHE A 513 1.66 11.91 30.14
C PHE A 513 2.68 12.87 29.56
N ASN A 514 3.83 12.92 30.19
CA ASN A 514 5.01 13.65 29.74
C ASN A 514 6.08 12.60 29.42
N LEU A 515 6.49 12.52 28.17
CA LEU A 515 7.45 11.54 27.69
C LEU A 515 8.75 12.23 27.33
N GLU A 516 9.78 11.93 28.09
CA GLU A 516 11.15 12.36 27.80
C GLU A 516 11.79 11.43 26.75
N ILE A 517 12.81 11.92 26.06
CA ILE A 517 13.55 11.14 25.08
C ILE A 517 14.11 9.83 25.68
N SER A 518 14.45 9.87 26.98
CA SER A 518 14.97 8.73 27.74
C SER A 518 13.96 7.60 27.99
N ASP A 519 12.64 7.89 27.84
CA ASP A 519 11.56 6.91 28.01
C ASP A 519 11.46 5.96 26.81
N PHE A 520 12.04 6.35 25.68
CA PHE A 520 11.99 5.59 24.43
C PHE A 520 13.20 4.68 24.30
N LYS A 521 12.93 3.36 24.29
CA LYS A 521 13.98 2.34 24.30
C LYS A 521 13.75 1.27 23.23
N THR A 522 14.83 0.77 22.65
CA THR A 522 14.81 -0.41 21.81
C THR A 522 14.61 -1.69 22.64
N ALA A 523 14.41 -2.83 21.99
CA ALA A 523 14.29 -4.13 22.66
C ALA A 523 15.55 -4.48 23.48
N ASP A 524 16.74 -4.08 23.03
CA ASP A 524 18.03 -4.22 23.71
C ASP A 524 18.36 -3.04 24.65
N ARG A 525 17.34 -2.24 25.01
CA ARG A 525 17.37 -1.14 25.97
C ARG A 525 18.25 0.07 25.61
N LYS A 526 18.59 0.25 24.33
CA LYS A 526 19.22 1.48 23.86
C LYS A 526 18.19 2.61 23.86
N THR A 527 18.57 3.76 24.34
CA THR A 527 17.71 4.94 24.44
C THR A 527 17.77 5.76 23.14
N LEU A 528 16.66 6.38 22.75
CA LEU A 528 16.61 7.41 21.72
C LEU A 528 17.48 8.60 22.16
N LYS A 529 18.25 9.19 21.26
CA LYS A 529 19.22 10.23 21.59
C LYS A 529 18.88 11.61 21.03
N ASP A 530 18.13 11.65 19.94
CA ASP A 530 17.81 12.89 19.23
C ASP A 530 16.42 12.74 18.60
N TRP A 531 15.51 13.66 18.85
CA TRP A 531 14.17 13.64 18.30
C TRP A 531 14.15 13.87 16.78
N ARG A 532 15.11 14.60 16.22
CA ARG A 532 15.23 14.84 14.77
C ARG A 532 15.47 13.56 13.96
N LEU A 533 15.94 12.49 14.61
CA LEU A 533 16.10 11.18 13.97
C LEU A 533 14.76 10.46 13.78
N VAL A 534 13.71 10.89 14.48
CA VAL A 534 12.39 10.25 14.38
C VAL A 534 11.71 10.66 13.08
N LYS A 535 11.26 9.66 12.33
CA LYS A 535 10.57 9.83 11.06
C LYS A 535 9.08 9.49 11.15
N ILE A 536 8.72 8.62 12.08
CA ILE A 536 7.33 8.18 12.25
C ILE A 536 7.04 7.96 13.74
N MET A 537 5.90 8.44 14.18
CA MET A 537 5.29 8.05 15.47
C MET A 537 4.06 7.17 15.22
N LYS A 538 4.01 6.03 15.91
CA LYS A 538 2.82 5.14 15.90
C LYS A 538 2.29 4.96 17.32
N ILE A 539 0.98 5.04 17.46
CA ILE A 539 0.28 4.73 18.71
C ILE A 539 -0.41 3.38 18.52
N LYS A 540 0.00 2.39 19.30
CA LYS A 540 -0.46 0.99 19.21
C LYS A 540 -1.23 0.58 20.45
N ASP A 541 -2.11 -0.42 20.29
CA ASP A 541 -2.98 -0.93 21.37
C ASP A 541 -3.92 0.16 21.91
N ALA A 542 -4.36 1.06 21.03
CA ALA A 542 -5.08 2.30 21.35
C ALA A 542 -6.56 2.28 20.95
N GLU A 543 -7.11 1.11 20.60
CA GLU A 543 -8.51 1.00 20.19
C GLU A 543 -9.43 1.50 21.30
N ASN A 544 -10.33 2.43 20.95
CA ASN A 544 -11.25 3.10 21.85
C ASN A 544 -10.60 3.96 22.95
N VAL A 545 -9.33 4.37 22.77
CA VAL A 545 -8.67 5.38 23.59
C VAL A 545 -8.80 6.73 22.91
N LEU A 546 -9.30 7.75 23.61
CA LEU A 546 -9.32 9.14 23.13
C LEU A 546 -7.98 9.82 23.43
N PHE A 547 -7.47 10.54 22.45
CA PHE A 547 -6.25 11.36 22.57
C PHE A 547 -6.56 12.82 22.36
N ASN A 548 -5.93 13.68 23.13
CA ASN A 548 -6.03 15.13 23.05
C ASN A 548 -4.72 15.79 23.51
N ASN A 549 -4.54 17.06 23.20
CA ASN A 549 -3.40 17.88 23.62
C ASN A 549 -2.06 17.17 23.43
N ILE A 550 -1.78 16.74 22.19
CA ILE A 550 -0.48 16.18 21.83
C ILE A 550 0.41 17.35 21.39
N LEU A 551 1.45 17.62 22.13
CA LEU A 551 2.31 18.79 21.89
C LEU A 551 3.73 18.60 22.43
N TRP A 552 4.64 19.41 21.92
CA TRP A 552 6.01 19.55 22.41
C TRP A 552 6.10 20.66 23.47
N ILE A 553 6.72 20.37 24.61
CA ILE A 553 6.96 21.35 25.70
C ILE A 553 8.43 21.40 26.08
#